data_b906f4b010429775621c0dfd71ac7a06
#
_entry.id   b906f4b010429775621c0dfd71ac7a06
#
_cell.length_a   1.000
_cell.length_b   1.000
_cell.length_c   1.000
_cell.angle_alpha   90.00
_cell.angle_beta   90.00
_cell.angle_gamma   90.00
#
_symmetry.space_group_name_H-M   'P 1'
#
loop_
_entity.id
_entity.type
_entity.pdbx_description
1 polymer ?
#
loop_
_entity_poly.entity_id
_entity_poly.type
_entity_poly.pdbx_seq_one_letter_code
_entity_poly.pdbx_strand_id
1 'polypeptide(L)'
;MNMQWSDWDDFEKKYGSDFNLHNGAIRLKVFFTWDLLGSLLREKAVDAETLYKLSFHMVIFLWMKFKGYLDYEREHYFGKDFLVDFEYLAQEMLRIKMRNDPTYKVPENFISYLQNNQAVQ
;
A
#
# COMPACT_ATOMS: atom_id res chain seq x y z
N MET A 1 -10.99 -0.17 -9.35
CA MET A 1 -10.66 1.02 -10.14
C MET A 1 -10.33 0.63 -11.57
N ASN A 2 -11.03 1.22 -12.53
CA ASN A 2 -10.85 0.94 -13.96
C ASN A 2 -9.78 1.84 -14.58
N MET A 3 -8.68 2.04 -13.88
CA MET A 3 -7.60 2.87 -14.34
C MET A 3 -6.56 2.02 -15.07
N GLN A 4 -6.12 2.48 -16.24
CA GLN A 4 -5.10 1.80 -17.02
C GLN A 4 -4.03 2.81 -17.44
N TRP A 5 -2.77 2.39 -17.33
CA TRP A 5 -1.62 3.22 -17.69
C TRP A 5 -0.47 2.33 -18.16
N SER A 6 0.37 2.88 -19.04
CA SER A 6 1.53 2.16 -19.57
C SER A 6 2.76 2.26 -18.67
N ASP A 7 2.97 3.44 -18.07
CA ASP A 7 4.03 3.70 -17.11
C ASP A 7 3.57 4.81 -16.15
N TRP A 8 4.45 5.20 -15.21
CA TRP A 8 4.05 6.19 -14.20
C TRP A 8 3.95 7.61 -14.77
N ASP A 9 4.67 7.95 -15.84
CA ASP A 9 4.45 9.22 -16.53
C ASP A 9 3.08 9.26 -17.19
N ASP A 10 2.67 8.17 -17.83
CA ASP A 10 1.34 8.05 -18.43
C ASP A 10 0.25 8.10 -17.35
N PHE A 11 0.48 7.44 -16.22
CA PHE A 11 -0.43 7.52 -15.09
C PHE A 11 -0.61 8.94 -14.60
N GLU A 12 0.49 9.69 -14.43
CA GLU A 12 0.43 11.08 -13.94
C GLU A 12 -0.35 11.97 -14.91
N LYS A 13 -0.14 11.80 -16.21
CA LYS A 13 -0.88 12.57 -17.22
C LYS A 13 -2.37 12.28 -17.22
N LYS A 14 -2.77 11.04 -16.98
CA LYS A 14 -4.19 10.63 -17.00
C LYS A 14 -4.88 10.86 -15.69
N TYR A 15 -4.21 10.59 -14.56
CA TYR A 15 -4.84 10.48 -13.25
C TYR A 15 -4.14 11.30 -12.17
N GLY A 16 -2.98 11.87 -12.47
CA GLY A 16 -2.22 12.65 -11.49
C GLY A 16 -2.97 13.89 -11.04
N SER A 17 -2.67 14.36 -9.85
CA SER A 17 -3.37 15.49 -9.21
C SER A 17 -3.27 16.77 -10.03
N ASP A 18 -2.19 16.97 -10.78
CA ASP A 18 -1.98 18.15 -11.61
C ASP A 18 -2.80 18.12 -12.90
N PHE A 19 -3.19 16.93 -13.36
CA PHE A 19 -3.88 16.75 -14.64
C PHE A 19 -5.32 16.28 -14.48
N ASN A 20 -5.66 15.71 -13.33
CA ASN A 20 -6.99 15.22 -13.03
C ASN A 20 -7.25 15.39 -11.53
N LEU A 21 -7.64 16.60 -11.13
CA LEU A 21 -7.84 16.94 -9.72
C LEU A 21 -8.88 16.07 -9.04
N HIS A 22 -9.98 15.77 -9.74
CA HIS A 22 -11.06 14.95 -9.16
C HIS A 22 -10.57 13.53 -8.85
N ASN A 23 -9.90 12.88 -9.81
CA ASN A 23 -9.36 11.54 -9.61
C ASN A 23 -8.27 11.56 -8.53
N GLY A 24 -7.41 12.56 -8.54
CA GLY A 24 -6.36 12.72 -7.54
C GLY A 24 -6.91 12.85 -6.13
N ALA A 25 -7.97 13.64 -5.95
CA ALA A 25 -8.61 13.81 -4.65
C ALA A 25 -9.23 12.50 -4.13
N ILE A 26 -9.93 11.77 -4.99
CA ILE A 26 -10.54 10.49 -4.62
C ILE A 26 -9.45 9.48 -4.23
N ARG A 27 -8.39 9.38 -5.02
CA ARG A 27 -7.29 8.46 -4.78
C ARG A 27 -6.61 8.75 -3.44
N LEU A 28 -6.30 10.01 -3.17
CA LEU A 28 -5.67 10.41 -1.92
C LEU A 28 -6.55 10.10 -0.72
N LYS A 29 -7.87 10.32 -0.84
CA LYS A 29 -8.81 9.98 0.22
C LYS A 29 -8.77 8.48 0.55
N VAL A 30 -8.73 7.64 -0.45
CA VAL A 30 -8.63 6.18 -0.27
C VAL A 30 -7.31 5.84 0.42
N PHE A 31 -6.20 6.37 -0.07
CA PHE A 31 -4.88 6.08 0.50
C PHE A 31 -4.75 6.57 1.94
N PHE A 32 -5.25 7.75 2.26
CA PHE A 32 -5.21 8.28 3.62
C PHE A 32 -6.10 7.47 4.57
N THR A 33 -7.19 6.90 4.08
CA THR A 33 -8.01 6.00 4.89
C THR A 33 -7.23 4.75 5.30
N TRP A 34 -6.54 4.13 4.35
CA TRP A 34 -5.70 2.97 4.63
C TRP A 34 -4.50 3.34 5.51
N ASP A 35 -3.94 4.51 5.31
CA ASP A 35 -2.84 5.01 6.14
C ASP A 35 -3.29 5.19 7.59
N LEU A 36 -4.48 5.72 7.81
CA LEU A 36 -5.05 5.85 9.15
C LEU A 36 -5.21 4.49 9.81
N LEU A 37 -5.75 3.50 9.10
CA LEU A 37 -5.89 2.14 9.62
C LEU A 37 -4.53 1.53 9.96
N GLY A 38 -3.52 1.78 9.14
CA GLY A 38 -2.16 1.35 9.41
C GLY A 38 -1.57 2.00 10.65
N SER A 39 -1.86 3.27 10.87
CA SER A 39 -1.44 3.99 12.07
C SER A 39 -2.09 3.39 13.33
N LEU A 40 -3.39 3.10 13.26
CA LEU A 40 -4.11 2.48 14.37
C LEU A 40 -3.56 1.08 14.68
N LEU A 41 -3.20 0.32 13.66
CA LEU A 41 -2.58 -0.98 13.83
C LEU A 41 -1.20 -0.87 14.48
N ARG A 42 -0.38 0.08 14.03
CA ARG A 42 0.96 0.33 14.58
C ARG A 42 0.88 0.70 16.07
N GLU A 43 -0.10 1.50 16.43
CA GLU A 43 -0.33 1.91 17.81
C GLU A 43 -1.07 0.86 18.64
N LYS A 44 -1.37 -0.30 18.05
CA LYS A 44 -2.09 -1.41 18.72
C LYS A 44 -3.50 -1.02 19.18
N ALA A 45 -4.09 -0.01 18.54
CA ALA A 45 -5.49 0.37 18.80
C ALA A 45 -6.47 -0.60 18.12
N VAL A 46 -6.01 -1.35 17.13
CA VAL A 46 -6.79 -2.39 16.45
C VAL A 46 -5.95 -3.64 16.32
N ASP A 47 -6.60 -4.79 16.21
CA ASP A 47 -5.95 -6.10 16.13
C ASP A 47 -5.76 -6.50 14.67
N ALA A 48 -4.53 -6.94 14.31
CA ALA A 48 -4.19 -7.31 12.94
C ALA A 48 -5.06 -8.47 12.41
N GLU A 49 -5.29 -9.49 13.24
CA GLU A 49 -6.12 -10.63 12.84
C GLU A 49 -7.56 -10.20 12.55
N THR A 50 -8.09 -9.30 13.36
CA THR A 50 -9.44 -8.75 13.16
C THR A 50 -9.51 -7.98 11.84
N LEU A 51 -8.53 -7.12 11.57
CA LEU A 51 -8.47 -6.39 10.30
C LEU A 51 -8.41 -7.36 9.12
N TYR A 52 -7.60 -8.39 9.21
CA TYR A 52 -7.48 -9.38 8.14
C TYR A 52 -8.82 -10.06 7.86
N LYS A 53 -9.54 -10.47 8.93
CA LYS A 53 -10.84 -11.11 8.81
C LYS A 53 -11.91 -10.19 8.21
N LEU A 54 -11.78 -8.89 8.38
CA LEU A 54 -12.69 -7.90 7.80
C LEU A 54 -12.35 -7.60 6.34
N SER A 55 -11.61 -8.49 5.68
CA SER A 55 -11.20 -8.38 4.28
C SER A 55 -10.22 -7.25 3.99
N PHE A 56 -9.54 -6.75 5.02
CA PHE A 56 -8.50 -5.75 4.81
C PHE A 56 -7.23 -6.34 4.18
N HIS A 57 -7.17 -7.67 4.00
CA HIS A 57 -6.16 -8.28 3.15
C HIS A 57 -6.24 -7.76 1.70
N MET A 58 -7.38 -7.20 1.29
CA MET A 58 -7.52 -6.55 -0.02
C MET A 58 -6.55 -5.38 -0.20
N VAL A 59 -6.11 -4.78 0.89
CA VAL A 59 -5.12 -3.70 0.84
C VAL A 59 -3.79 -4.16 0.23
N ILE A 60 -3.48 -5.45 0.30
CA ILE A 60 -2.29 -6.03 -0.34
C ILE A 60 -2.33 -5.75 -1.85
N PHE A 61 -3.47 -5.97 -2.47
CA PHE A 61 -3.64 -5.77 -3.90
C PHE A 61 -3.56 -4.29 -4.28
N LEU A 62 -4.13 -3.42 -3.45
CA LEU A 62 -4.02 -1.98 -3.67
C LEU A 62 -2.58 -1.51 -3.54
N TRP A 63 -1.86 -1.98 -2.54
CA TRP A 63 -0.45 -1.65 -2.37
C TRP A 63 0.36 -2.09 -3.58
N MET A 64 0.17 -3.34 -4.04
CA MET A 64 0.88 -3.86 -5.20
C MET A 64 0.57 -3.04 -6.46
N LYS A 65 -0.70 -2.66 -6.63
CA LYS A 65 -1.12 -1.90 -7.81
C LYS A 65 -0.49 -0.51 -7.85
N PHE A 66 -0.36 0.14 -6.71
CA PHE A 66 0.07 1.53 -6.64
C PHE A 66 1.48 1.75 -6.09
N LYS A 67 2.20 0.69 -5.76
CA LYS A 67 3.53 0.82 -5.15
C LYS A 67 4.48 1.70 -5.99
N GLY A 68 4.54 1.47 -7.29
CA GLY A 68 5.39 2.26 -8.17
C GLY A 68 4.99 3.74 -8.19
N TYR A 69 3.67 4.01 -8.17
CA TYR A 69 3.15 5.37 -8.07
C TYR A 69 3.56 6.02 -6.74
N LEU A 70 3.45 5.28 -5.64
CA LEU A 70 3.81 5.80 -4.32
C LEU A 70 5.32 6.06 -4.22
N ASP A 71 6.14 5.19 -4.79
CA ASP A 71 7.59 5.41 -4.85
C ASP A 71 7.92 6.66 -5.64
N TYR A 72 7.25 6.87 -6.76
CA TYR A 72 7.42 8.08 -7.59
C TYR A 72 7.03 9.33 -6.81
N GLU A 73 5.88 9.32 -6.12
CA GLU A 73 5.40 10.46 -5.34
C GLU A 73 6.32 10.77 -4.16
N ARG A 74 6.86 9.74 -3.51
CA ARG A 74 7.83 9.91 -2.42
C ARG A 74 9.11 10.56 -2.90
N GLU A 75 9.59 10.13 -4.06
CA GLU A 75 10.84 10.65 -4.63
C GLU A 75 10.71 12.09 -5.10
N HIS A 76 9.57 12.44 -5.74
CA HIS A 76 9.43 13.71 -6.45
C HIS A 76 8.70 14.79 -5.66
N TYR A 77 7.82 14.43 -4.70
CA TYR A 77 6.96 15.42 -4.07
C TYR A 77 6.90 15.35 -2.55
N PHE A 78 6.70 14.16 -1.97
CA PHE A 78 6.27 14.08 -0.57
C PHE A 78 7.31 13.53 0.40
N GLY A 79 8.36 12.90 -0.09
CA GLY A 79 9.39 12.33 0.76
C GLY A 79 9.08 10.92 1.27
N LYS A 80 10.02 10.37 2.02
CA LYS A 80 10.01 8.96 2.43
C LYS A 80 8.86 8.59 3.37
N ASP A 81 8.34 9.56 4.11
CA ASP A 81 7.31 9.31 5.12
C ASP A 81 5.90 9.26 4.56
N PHE A 82 5.75 9.58 3.28
CA PHE A 82 4.44 9.62 2.65
C PHE A 82 3.79 8.24 2.65
N LEU A 83 2.64 8.12 3.31
CA LEU A 83 1.83 6.90 3.39
C LEU A 83 2.59 5.69 3.93
N VAL A 84 3.48 5.92 4.87
CA VAL A 84 4.30 4.87 5.48
C VAL A 84 3.44 3.87 6.26
N ASP A 85 2.33 4.31 6.84
CA ASP A 85 1.45 3.41 7.60
C ASP A 85 0.51 2.61 6.69
N PHE A 86 0.17 3.12 5.51
CA PHE A 86 -0.48 2.31 4.48
C PHE A 86 0.44 1.15 4.07
N GLU A 87 1.71 1.43 3.85
CA GLU A 87 2.71 0.40 3.57
C GLU A 87 2.78 -0.63 4.70
N TYR A 88 2.88 -0.16 5.93
CA TYR A 88 2.91 -1.02 7.11
C TYR A 88 1.67 -1.94 7.17
N LEU A 89 0.49 -1.39 6.94
CA LEU A 89 -0.75 -2.18 6.93
C LEU A 89 -0.70 -3.28 5.87
N ALA A 90 -0.30 -2.93 4.64
CA ALA A 90 -0.22 -3.90 3.55
C ALA A 90 0.75 -5.03 3.87
N GLN A 91 1.88 -4.70 4.48
CA GLN A 91 2.91 -5.67 4.84
C GLN A 91 2.45 -6.59 5.97
N GLU A 92 1.76 -6.06 6.97
CA GLU A 92 1.23 -6.89 8.06
C GLU A 92 0.12 -7.82 7.56
N MET A 93 -0.75 -7.34 6.68
CA MET A 93 -1.77 -8.19 6.06
C MET A 93 -1.13 -9.28 5.21
N LEU A 94 -0.04 -8.97 4.50
CA LEU A 94 0.70 -9.95 3.71
C LEU A 94 1.29 -11.06 4.60
N ARG A 95 1.85 -10.69 5.75
CA ARG A 95 2.38 -11.69 6.70
C ARG A 95 1.32 -12.67 7.14
N ILE A 96 0.12 -12.16 7.47
CA ILE A 96 -1.00 -13.01 7.88
C ILE A 96 -1.43 -13.90 6.73
N LYS A 97 -1.52 -13.35 5.51
CA LYS A 97 -1.89 -14.12 4.34
C LYS A 97 -0.92 -15.27 4.07
N MET A 98 0.38 -15.00 4.16
CA MET A 98 1.42 -16.02 3.96
C MET A 98 1.35 -17.11 5.04
N ARG A 99 1.05 -16.74 6.27
CA ARG A 99 0.88 -17.70 7.37
C ARG A 99 -0.34 -18.58 7.15
N ASN A 100 -1.45 -18.00 6.69
CA ASN A 100 -2.70 -18.72 6.47
C ASN A 100 -2.70 -19.54 5.16
N ASP A 101 -1.91 -19.12 4.19
CA ASP A 101 -1.78 -19.80 2.90
C ASP A 101 -0.30 -19.88 2.50
N PRO A 102 0.42 -20.92 2.97
CA PRO A 102 1.85 -21.07 2.65
C PRO A 102 2.15 -21.22 1.16
N THR A 103 1.15 -21.53 0.33
CA THR A 103 1.32 -21.66 -1.12
C THR A 103 1.22 -20.32 -1.84
N TYR A 104 0.84 -19.25 -1.14
CA TYR A 104 0.70 -17.94 -1.74
C TYR A 104 2.06 -17.44 -2.24
N LYS A 105 2.11 -17.06 -3.52
CA LYS A 105 3.33 -16.52 -4.13
C LYS A 105 3.44 -15.04 -3.87
N VAL A 106 4.44 -14.65 -3.10
CA VAL A 106 4.70 -13.26 -2.77
C VAL A 106 5.27 -12.55 -4.00
N PRO A 107 4.69 -11.41 -4.42
CA PRO A 107 5.28 -10.62 -5.50
C PRO A 107 6.69 -10.15 -5.16
N GLU A 108 7.56 -10.04 -6.16
CA GLU A 108 8.96 -9.70 -5.98
C GLU A 108 9.18 -8.39 -5.21
N ASN A 109 8.31 -7.43 -5.40
CA ASN A 109 8.44 -6.13 -4.74
C ASN A 109 8.22 -6.18 -3.22
N PHE A 110 7.75 -7.31 -2.68
CA PHE A 110 7.65 -7.53 -1.25
C PHE A 110 8.77 -8.38 -0.67
N ILE A 111 9.49 -9.12 -1.49
CA ILE A 111 10.51 -10.08 -1.02
C ILE A 111 11.61 -9.37 -0.23
N SER A 112 12.14 -8.28 -0.77
CA SER A 112 13.21 -7.53 -0.10
C SER A 112 12.77 -6.97 1.25
N TYR A 113 11.53 -6.52 1.35
CA TYR A 113 10.98 -6.05 2.61
C TYR A 113 10.95 -7.16 3.66
N LEU A 114 10.42 -8.33 3.29
CA LEU A 114 10.32 -9.45 4.22
C LEU A 114 11.69 -9.89 4.72
N GLN A 115 12.67 -9.94 3.84
CA GLN A 115 14.05 -10.29 4.20
C GLN A 115 14.64 -9.28 5.18
N ASN A 116 14.48 -7.98 4.91
CA ASN A 116 15.00 -6.92 5.76
C ASN A 116 14.36 -6.93 7.14
N ASN A 117 13.06 -7.17 7.21
CA ASN A 117 12.35 -7.19 8.49
C ASN A 117 12.63 -8.45 9.31
N GLN A 118 12.89 -9.57 8.69
CA GLN A 118 13.32 -10.77 9.39
C GLN A 118 14.69 -10.59 10.05
N ALA A 119 15.57 -9.82 9.43
CA ALA A 119 16.90 -9.55 9.98
C ALA A 119 16.84 -8.63 11.22
N VAL A 120 15.79 -7.83 11.36
CA VAL A 120 15.62 -6.88 12.49
C VAL A 120 14.91 -7.54 13.67
N GLN A 121 14.15 -8.58 13.42
CA GLN A 121 13.45 -9.33 14.46
C GLN A 121 14.34 -10.42 15.02
#